data_d9a745cfb37cbb2a619ae8fe35571634
#
_entry.id   d9a745cfb37cbb2a619ae8fe35571634
#
_cell.length_a   1.000
_cell.length_b   1.000
_cell.length_c   1.000
_cell.angle_alpha   90.00
_cell.angle_beta   90.00
_cell.angle_gamma   90.00
#
_symmetry.space_group_name_H-M   'P 1'
#
loop_
_entity.id
_entity.type
_entity.pdbx_description
1 polymer ?
#
loop_
_entity_poly.entity_id
_entity_poly.type
_entity_poly.pdbx_seq_one_letter_code
_entity_poly.pdbx_strand_id
1 'polypeptide(L)'
;MALSVTSNEKATARATGVEPYEFFERDVKIATPSSVTTYLFAHPTTLSTSRQNGERQIFVPLSDGYYYGMFLGTKTAANMVPSISDICIAKPGLHKWHGSCTKTGTWTTSPAGVATGAFQATGCVYSATAGESISVSVSGPIVAVRSFNTTNGGFGIVSIDGDFTRATRLPAFTDADYAGGLCRSTDVGKRYICGYSAAPQSECVTIADDLTAGAHTILIEATGTKPAASSSTRCYVEGIASVNGSSIGTADVHMIPVHYVLHQTGISAQCYVPYWAPVGSSDFQYMGENHSDNTNSKETTTSLTVYVDGTDQTALATGTYASGGSVTIRHVSTLAHKAAIGTPVATKSRVYTFAPGRKHPAMCDITITWSSDGLLNIEYPVMLTVGEMVINPALTIQRTQFHTGEIAGNVFALSDANADGVTYFRGAGSRLFCYGDRLIAWAAMEGGTPGKHIYSSQAGSYQDRTTKDEKLYLISSYGTQFVPNGEVRRFIVGWGAKRI
;
A
#
# COMPACT_ATOMS: atom_id res chain seq x y z
N MET A 1 6.21 -23.33 13.22
CA MET A 1 4.80 -23.45 13.61
C MET A 1 4.20 -22.07 13.43
N ALA A 2 3.43 -21.87 12.37
CA ALA A 2 2.76 -20.59 12.14
C ALA A 2 1.56 -20.53 13.08
N LEU A 3 1.58 -19.63 14.03
CA LEU A 3 0.42 -19.35 14.87
C LEU A 3 -0.49 -18.38 14.11
N SER A 4 -1.63 -18.86 13.65
CA SER A 4 -2.73 -18.00 13.26
C SER A 4 -3.38 -17.51 14.56
N VAL A 5 -3.14 -16.28 14.95
CA VAL A 5 -3.78 -15.70 16.13
C VAL A 5 -5.13 -15.14 15.70
N THR A 6 -6.19 -15.87 15.97
CA THR A 6 -7.56 -15.40 15.76
C THR A 6 -7.97 -14.40 16.84
N SER A 7 -9.03 -13.62 16.62
CA SER A 7 -9.59 -12.72 17.64
C SER A 7 -9.94 -13.45 18.95
N ASN A 8 -10.36 -14.73 18.85
CA ASN A 8 -10.67 -15.56 20.00
C ASN A 8 -9.41 -15.96 20.78
N GLU A 9 -8.30 -16.24 20.09
CA GLU A 9 -7.03 -16.57 20.74
C GLU A 9 -6.45 -15.37 21.48
N LYS A 10 -6.63 -14.18 20.97
CA LYS A 10 -6.26 -12.94 21.66
C LYS A 10 -7.11 -12.67 22.90
N ALA A 11 -8.41 -12.92 22.83
CA ALA A 11 -9.28 -12.83 24.01
C ALA A 11 -8.86 -13.85 25.08
N THR A 12 -8.44 -15.04 24.66
CA THR A 12 -7.93 -16.08 25.56
C THR A 12 -6.58 -15.70 26.15
N ALA A 13 -5.66 -15.12 25.34
CA ALA A 13 -4.37 -14.64 25.84
C ALA A 13 -4.54 -13.53 26.90
N ARG A 14 -5.49 -12.61 26.70
CA ARG A 14 -5.85 -11.61 27.73
C ARG A 14 -6.41 -12.22 29.00
N ALA A 15 -7.27 -13.23 28.88
CA ALA A 15 -7.82 -13.93 30.03
C ALA A 15 -6.74 -14.68 30.86
N THR A 16 -5.62 -15.03 30.23
CA THR A 16 -4.47 -15.67 30.88
C THR A 16 -3.42 -14.67 31.37
N GLY A 17 -3.62 -13.36 31.20
CA GLY A 17 -2.71 -12.33 31.66
C GLY A 17 -1.49 -12.13 30.75
N VAL A 18 -1.47 -12.73 29.57
CA VAL A 18 -0.42 -12.47 28.55
C VAL A 18 -0.91 -11.32 27.67
N GLU A 19 -0.21 -10.20 27.68
CA GLU A 19 -0.54 -9.08 26.81
C GLU A 19 -0.35 -9.49 25.34
N PRO A 20 -1.33 -9.25 24.47
CA PRO A 20 -1.27 -9.66 23.06
C PRO A 20 -0.03 -9.15 22.31
N TYR A 21 0.45 -7.95 22.66
CA TYR A 21 1.66 -7.40 22.05
C TYR A 21 2.95 -8.09 22.53
N GLU A 22 3.01 -8.59 23.78
CA GLU A 22 4.17 -9.36 24.25
C GLU A 22 4.29 -10.69 23.53
N PHE A 23 3.16 -11.33 23.25
CA PHE A 23 3.11 -12.51 22.41
C PHE A 23 3.60 -12.21 21.01
N PHE A 24 3.23 -11.06 20.48
CA PHE A 24 3.62 -10.61 19.16
C PHE A 24 5.10 -10.21 19.10
N GLU A 25 5.65 -9.56 20.13
CA GLU A 25 7.07 -9.21 20.19
C GLU A 25 7.99 -10.42 20.11
N ARG A 26 7.60 -11.53 20.68
CA ARG A 26 8.37 -12.79 20.59
C ARG A 26 8.42 -13.33 19.17
N ASP A 27 7.34 -13.16 18.41
CA ASP A 27 7.25 -13.63 17.02
C ASP A 27 7.81 -12.64 16.00
N VAL A 28 7.82 -11.36 16.33
CA VAL A 28 8.37 -10.28 15.49
C VAL A 28 9.89 -10.14 15.65
N LYS A 29 10.54 -10.88 16.53
CA LYS A 29 12.00 -11.01 16.46
C LYS A 29 12.34 -11.57 15.09
N ILE A 30 12.66 -10.63 14.19
CA ILE A 30 13.03 -10.92 12.82
C ILE A 30 14.32 -11.75 12.92
N ALA A 31 14.20 -13.04 12.64
CA ALA A 31 15.37 -13.87 12.39
C ALA A 31 16.19 -13.18 11.30
N THR A 32 17.49 -13.34 11.33
CA THR A 32 18.38 -12.73 10.33
C THR A 32 17.84 -13.06 8.94
N PRO A 33 17.55 -12.05 8.09
CA PRO A 33 17.02 -12.29 6.75
C PRO A 33 17.96 -13.21 5.98
N SER A 34 17.39 -14.04 5.11
CA SER A 34 18.17 -14.87 4.17
C SER A 34 18.93 -14.05 3.13
N SER A 35 18.58 -12.78 2.99
CA SER A 35 19.26 -11.78 2.17
C SER A 35 19.46 -10.51 3.00
N VAL A 36 20.55 -9.79 2.74
CA VAL A 36 20.83 -8.47 3.33
C VAL A 36 20.61 -7.34 2.32
N THR A 37 20.15 -7.66 1.11
CA THR A 37 20.04 -6.70 0.01
C THR A 37 18.67 -6.04 -0.01
N THR A 38 18.66 -4.74 0.24
CA THR A 38 17.52 -3.85 0.05
C THR A 38 17.57 -3.29 -1.38
N TYR A 39 16.43 -3.24 -2.05
CA TYR A 39 16.31 -2.73 -3.41
C TYR A 39 15.56 -1.40 -3.44
N LEU A 40 16.06 -0.47 -4.25
CA LEU A 40 15.41 0.79 -4.60
C LEU A 40 15.15 0.80 -6.10
N PHE A 41 13.90 0.86 -6.51
CA PHE A 41 13.49 0.98 -7.91
C PHE A 41 12.98 2.38 -8.20
N ALA A 42 13.38 2.94 -9.34
CA ALA A 42 12.81 4.17 -9.87
C ALA A 42 11.70 3.81 -10.87
N HIS A 43 10.45 4.10 -10.49
CA HIS A 43 9.29 3.77 -11.32
C HIS A 43 9.11 4.78 -12.47
N PRO A 44 8.64 4.36 -13.64
CA PRO A 44 8.29 5.28 -14.73
C PRO A 44 7.16 6.23 -14.34
N THR A 45 7.27 7.46 -14.82
CA THR A 45 6.44 8.60 -14.41
C THR A 45 5.07 8.71 -15.09
N THR A 46 4.64 7.75 -15.89
CA THR A 46 3.57 7.97 -16.87
C THR A 46 2.22 7.40 -16.51
N LEU A 47 2.03 6.90 -15.31
CA LEU A 47 0.71 6.45 -14.89
C LEU A 47 0.00 7.52 -14.11
N SER A 48 -1.01 8.05 -14.78
CA SER A 48 -2.13 8.86 -14.32
C SER A 48 -2.26 9.15 -12.83
N THR A 49 -2.69 10.29 -12.58
CA THR A 49 -3.34 11.01 -11.47
C THR A 49 -3.44 10.39 -10.08
N SER A 50 -3.41 9.09 -9.89
CA SER A 50 -3.49 8.45 -8.56
C SER A 50 -2.18 7.81 -8.09
N ARG A 51 -1.33 7.33 -9.00
CA ARG A 51 0.05 6.90 -8.73
C ARG A 51 1.00 7.87 -9.41
N GLN A 52 1.85 8.48 -8.66
CA GLN A 52 2.39 9.78 -9.00
C GLN A 52 3.78 9.72 -9.60
N ASN A 53 4.09 10.77 -10.33
CA ASN A 53 5.37 10.98 -10.97
C ASN A 53 6.55 10.80 -10.00
N GLY A 54 7.53 10.01 -10.38
CA GLY A 54 8.76 9.85 -9.62
C GLY A 54 8.66 8.88 -8.45
N GLU A 55 7.73 7.94 -8.48
CA GLU A 55 7.59 6.91 -7.46
C GLU A 55 8.89 6.13 -7.24
N ARG A 56 9.25 5.95 -5.98
CA ARG A 56 10.33 5.09 -5.51
C ARG A 56 9.72 3.88 -4.82
N GLN A 57 10.08 2.70 -5.29
CA GLN A 57 9.68 1.44 -4.69
C GLN A 57 10.86 0.88 -3.91
N ILE A 58 10.68 0.65 -2.62
CA ILE A 58 11.73 0.12 -1.75
C ILE A 58 11.29 -1.25 -1.25
N PHE A 59 12.18 -2.23 -1.34
CA PHE A 59 11.94 -3.59 -0.92
C PHE A 59 13.01 -4.03 0.06
N VAL A 60 12.61 -4.32 1.30
CA VAL A 60 13.48 -4.76 2.39
C VAL A 60 13.29 -6.26 2.61
N PRO A 61 14.35 -7.07 2.59
CA PRO A 61 14.22 -8.51 2.78
C PRO A 61 13.76 -8.86 4.20
N LEU A 62 12.85 -9.84 4.28
CA LEU A 62 12.34 -10.45 5.51
C LEU A 62 12.98 -11.82 5.72
N SER A 63 12.84 -12.38 6.93
CA SER A 63 13.44 -13.65 7.31
C SER A 63 12.89 -14.88 6.57
N ASP A 64 11.69 -14.78 6.03
CA ASP A 64 10.98 -15.86 5.32
C ASP A 64 11.26 -15.87 3.80
N GLY A 65 12.22 -15.06 3.34
CA GLY A 65 12.58 -14.93 1.93
C GLY A 65 11.59 -14.09 1.11
N TYR A 66 10.66 -13.40 1.77
CA TYR A 66 9.84 -12.34 1.19
C TYR A 66 10.50 -10.98 1.40
N TYR A 67 9.90 -9.96 0.81
CA TYR A 67 10.32 -8.57 0.94
C TYR A 67 9.14 -7.73 1.44
N TYR A 68 9.42 -6.88 2.40
CA TYR A 68 8.52 -5.78 2.76
C TYR A 68 8.69 -4.67 1.72
N GLY A 69 7.65 -4.36 0.99
CA GLY A 69 7.63 -3.34 -0.05
C GLY A 69 6.88 -2.10 0.41
N MET A 70 7.46 -0.94 0.13
CA MET A 70 6.84 0.35 0.37
C MET A 70 7.05 1.25 -0.84
N PHE A 71 5.98 1.93 -1.27
CA PHE A 71 6.02 2.83 -2.42
C PHE A 71 5.90 4.27 -1.95
N LEU A 72 6.88 5.06 -2.29
CA LEU A 72 6.92 6.49 -2.05
C LEU A 72 6.71 7.21 -3.37
N GLY A 73 5.59 7.89 -3.47
CA GLY A 73 5.25 8.74 -4.60
C GLY A 73 5.05 10.19 -4.16
N THR A 74 4.77 11.06 -5.11
CA THR A 74 4.38 12.45 -4.84
C THR A 74 2.89 12.62 -5.10
N LYS A 75 2.14 13.21 -4.18
CA LYS A 75 0.68 13.28 -4.26
C LYS A 75 0.16 14.14 -5.43
N THR A 76 0.87 15.16 -5.80
CA THR A 76 0.59 15.97 -6.99
C THR A 76 1.87 16.52 -7.56
N ALA A 77 1.92 16.76 -8.88
CA ALA A 77 3.05 17.42 -9.53
C ALA A 77 3.35 18.82 -8.94
N ALA A 78 2.35 19.48 -8.35
CA ALA A 78 2.48 20.79 -7.76
C ALA A 78 3.11 20.79 -6.37
N ASN A 79 2.96 19.73 -5.57
CA ASN A 79 3.35 19.73 -4.15
C ASN A 79 4.51 18.82 -3.81
N MET A 80 4.93 17.92 -4.68
CA MET A 80 6.12 17.03 -4.54
C MET A 80 6.32 16.43 -3.14
N VAL A 81 5.24 16.31 -2.36
CA VAL A 81 5.30 15.77 -1.00
C VAL A 81 5.32 14.25 -1.07
N PRO A 82 6.38 13.59 -0.60
CA PRO A 82 6.41 12.13 -0.56
C PRO A 82 5.26 11.60 0.27
N SER A 83 4.50 10.71 -0.30
CA SER A 83 3.48 9.97 0.41
C SER A 83 3.71 8.47 0.23
N ILE A 84 3.50 7.71 1.30
CA ILE A 84 3.57 6.27 1.25
C ILE A 84 2.25 5.79 0.64
N SER A 85 2.32 5.17 -0.54
CA SER A 85 1.14 4.67 -1.21
C SER A 85 0.94 3.18 -0.95
N ASP A 86 1.60 2.31 -1.56
CA ASP A 86 1.36 0.89 -1.42
C ASP A 86 2.35 0.26 -0.42
N ILE A 87 1.83 -0.47 0.56
CA ILE A 87 2.62 -1.34 1.43
C ILE A 87 2.27 -2.78 1.06
N CYS A 88 3.27 -3.60 0.78
CA CYS A 88 3.04 -4.97 0.36
C CYS A 88 4.11 -5.94 0.89
N ILE A 89 3.77 -7.20 0.85
CA ILE A 89 4.74 -8.30 0.91
C ILE A 89 4.94 -8.83 -0.51
N ALA A 90 6.19 -8.90 -0.95
CA ALA A 90 6.53 -9.21 -2.34
C ALA A 90 7.59 -10.31 -2.45
N LYS A 91 7.72 -10.87 -3.63
CA LYS A 91 8.83 -11.76 -4.04
C LYS A 91 9.39 -11.40 -5.40
N PRO A 92 10.68 -11.65 -5.65
CA PRO A 92 11.22 -11.59 -7.01
C PRO A 92 10.53 -12.60 -7.91
N GLY A 93 10.18 -12.16 -9.11
CA GLY A 93 9.54 -13.04 -10.08
C GLY A 93 9.72 -12.59 -11.52
N LEU A 94 9.55 -13.53 -12.44
CA LEU A 94 9.67 -13.34 -13.87
C LEU A 94 8.35 -12.85 -14.45
N HIS A 95 8.40 -11.79 -15.25
CA HIS A 95 7.28 -11.30 -16.05
C HIS A 95 7.36 -11.84 -17.47
N LYS A 96 6.25 -12.36 -17.96
CA LYS A 96 6.03 -12.65 -19.37
C LYS A 96 5.03 -11.66 -19.93
N TRP A 97 5.54 -10.72 -20.71
CA TRP A 97 4.76 -9.65 -21.28
C TRP A 97 3.87 -10.14 -22.41
N HIS A 98 2.81 -9.42 -22.73
CA HIS A 98 1.81 -9.80 -23.74
C HIS A 98 2.41 -10.18 -25.10
N GLY A 99 3.59 -9.66 -25.46
CA GLY A 99 4.33 -10.03 -26.67
C GLY A 99 4.80 -11.48 -26.70
N SER A 100 5.02 -12.09 -25.53
CA SER A 100 5.44 -13.48 -25.36
C SER A 100 4.27 -14.44 -25.11
N CYS A 101 3.02 -13.94 -25.15
CA CYS A 101 1.82 -14.72 -24.90
C CYS A 101 1.18 -15.16 -26.22
N THR A 102 0.59 -16.35 -26.23
CA THR A 102 -0.24 -16.84 -27.31
C THR A 102 -1.62 -16.19 -27.25
N LYS A 103 -2.11 -15.70 -28.38
CA LYS A 103 -3.41 -15.02 -28.50
C LYS A 103 -4.32 -15.81 -29.42
N THR A 104 -5.60 -15.98 -29.01
CA THR A 104 -6.67 -16.53 -29.83
C THR A 104 -7.69 -15.43 -30.06
N GLY A 105 -8.05 -15.21 -31.32
CA GLY A 105 -8.90 -14.08 -31.71
C GLY A 105 -8.13 -12.78 -31.96
N THR A 106 -8.81 -11.66 -31.94
CA THR A 106 -8.27 -10.33 -32.28
C THR A 106 -7.95 -9.53 -31.05
N TRP A 107 -6.68 -9.47 -30.70
CA TRP A 107 -6.17 -8.65 -29.60
C TRP A 107 -5.53 -7.37 -30.13
N THR A 108 -6.08 -6.24 -29.78
CA THR A 108 -5.58 -4.92 -30.20
C THR A 108 -4.49 -4.44 -29.24
N THR A 109 -3.35 -4.04 -29.79
CA THR A 109 -2.27 -3.41 -29.02
C THR A 109 -2.66 -1.98 -28.66
N SER A 110 -2.49 -1.63 -27.41
CA SER A 110 -2.69 -0.27 -26.90
C SER A 110 -1.37 0.26 -26.36
N PRO A 111 -0.96 1.51 -26.71
CA PRO A 111 0.18 2.15 -26.08
C PRO A 111 -0.11 2.56 -24.64
N ALA A 112 -1.38 2.58 -24.23
CA ALA A 112 -1.75 2.80 -22.83
C ALA A 112 -1.33 1.60 -21.99
N GLY A 113 -1.05 1.83 -20.72
CA GLY A 113 -0.49 0.84 -19.82
C GLY A 113 0.77 1.35 -19.16
N VAL A 114 1.54 0.46 -18.56
CA VAL A 114 2.78 0.83 -17.88
C VAL A 114 3.79 1.39 -18.87
N ALA A 115 4.31 2.55 -18.56
CA ALA A 115 5.37 3.15 -19.37
C ALA A 115 6.63 2.28 -19.39
N THR A 116 7.30 2.36 -20.50
CA THR A 116 8.55 1.65 -20.75
C THR A 116 9.64 1.94 -19.72
N GLY A 117 10.20 0.89 -19.20
CA GLY A 117 11.41 0.89 -18.38
C GLY A 117 12.01 -0.49 -18.38
N ALA A 118 13.18 -0.67 -17.79
CA ALA A 118 13.88 -1.97 -17.73
C ALA A 118 13.04 -3.09 -17.10
N PHE A 119 11.97 -2.74 -16.38
CA PHE A 119 11.14 -3.68 -15.63
C PHE A 119 9.71 -3.80 -16.14
N GLN A 120 9.36 -3.18 -17.29
CA GLN A 120 7.96 -3.07 -17.72
C GLN A 120 7.85 -3.12 -19.24
N ALA A 121 6.75 -3.73 -19.72
CA ALA A 121 6.42 -3.75 -21.13
C ALA A 121 5.97 -2.40 -21.65
N THR A 122 6.04 -2.24 -22.95
CA THR A 122 5.47 -1.10 -23.66
C THR A 122 4.00 -1.36 -23.93
N GLY A 123 3.11 -0.77 -23.13
CA GLY A 123 1.69 -0.84 -23.34
C GLY A 123 1.04 -2.18 -22.94
N CYS A 124 -0.15 -2.39 -23.41
CA CYS A 124 -0.97 -3.57 -23.15
C CYS A 124 -1.67 -4.04 -24.43
N VAL A 125 -2.33 -5.18 -24.33
CA VAL A 125 -3.30 -5.64 -25.34
C VAL A 125 -4.67 -5.73 -24.73
N TYR A 126 -5.72 -5.60 -25.54
CA TYR A 126 -7.09 -5.82 -25.11
C TYR A 126 -7.92 -6.53 -26.16
N SER A 127 -8.93 -7.26 -25.70
CA SER A 127 -10.07 -7.68 -26.49
C SER A 127 -11.39 -7.29 -25.81
N ALA A 128 -12.39 -6.97 -26.62
CA ALA A 128 -13.77 -6.73 -26.17
C ALA A 128 -14.73 -7.88 -26.59
N THR A 129 -14.20 -8.87 -27.31
CA THR A 129 -14.97 -9.97 -27.91
C THR A 129 -15.00 -11.15 -26.95
N ALA A 130 -16.16 -11.62 -26.59
CA ALA A 130 -16.33 -12.79 -25.74
C ALA A 130 -15.68 -14.06 -26.36
N GLY A 131 -14.96 -14.82 -25.54
CA GLY A 131 -14.28 -16.06 -25.94
C GLY A 131 -12.88 -15.85 -26.53
N GLU A 132 -12.48 -14.61 -26.84
CA GLU A 132 -11.09 -14.37 -27.23
C GLU A 132 -10.16 -14.48 -26.02
N SER A 133 -9.00 -15.09 -26.18
CA SER A 133 -8.13 -15.40 -25.05
C SER A 133 -6.66 -15.09 -25.30
N ILE A 134 -5.94 -14.90 -24.20
CA ILE A 134 -4.48 -14.80 -24.16
C ILE A 134 -3.95 -15.82 -23.14
N SER A 135 -2.91 -16.57 -23.50
CA SER A 135 -2.35 -17.61 -22.64
C SER A 135 -0.83 -17.66 -22.67
N VAL A 136 -0.26 -18.16 -21.59
CA VAL A 136 1.19 -18.38 -21.48
C VAL A 136 1.48 -19.45 -20.42
N SER A 137 2.57 -20.20 -20.64
CA SER A 137 3.11 -21.09 -19.60
C SER A 137 4.10 -20.34 -18.73
N VAL A 138 3.93 -20.43 -17.42
CA VAL A 138 4.80 -19.87 -16.36
C VAL A 138 5.17 -20.96 -15.36
N SER A 139 6.17 -20.72 -14.52
CA SER A 139 6.59 -21.69 -13.50
C SER A 139 6.60 -21.05 -12.13
N GLY A 140 6.15 -21.83 -11.13
CA GLY A 140 6.26 -21.45 -9.72
C GLY A 140 4.93 -21.47 -8.97
N PRO A 141 5.00 -21.44 -7.63
CA PRO A 141 3.82 -21.58 -6.78
C PRO A 141 2.95 -20.31 -6.71
N ILE A 142 3.49 -19.16 -7.15
CA ILE A 142 2.79 -17.87 -7.10
C ILE A 142 2.70 -17.33 -8.52
N VAL A 143 1.50 -16.98 -8.93
CA VAL A 143 1.22 -16.42 -10.25
C VAL A 143 0.38 -15.16 -10.10
N ALA A 144 0.70 -14.16 -10.94
CA ALA A 144 0.00 -12.88 -10.97
C ALA A 144 -0.31 -12.46 -12.41
N VAL A 145 -1.37 -11.70 -12.58
CA VAL A 145 -1.73 -11.02 -13.83
C VAL A 145 -1.39 -9.54 -13.72
N ARG A 146 -0.71 -9.00 -14.70
CA ARG A 146 -0.60 -7.56 -14.89
C ARG A 146 -1.68 -7.08 -15.84
N SER A 147 -2.51 -6.21 -15.36
CA SER A 147 -3.60 -5.61 -16.12
C SER A 147 -3.50 -4.09 -16.14
N PHE A 148 -3.98 -3.50 -17.22
CA PHE A 148 -4.22 -2.07 -17.31
C PHE A 148 -5.70 -1.82 -17.04
N ASN A 149 -6.00 -1.04 -16.01
CA ASN A 149 -7.35 -0.74 -15.60
C ASN A 149 -7.70 0.70 -16.00
N THR A 150 -8.89 0.91 -16.53
CA THR A 150 -9.34 2.22 -17.05
C THR A 150 -10.86 2.29 -17.11
N THR A 151 -11.42 3.47 -17.39
CA THR A 151 -12.86 3.72 -17.43
C THR A 151 -13.62 2.90 -18.47
N ASN A 152 -12.94 2.25 -19.41
CA ASN A 152 -13.52 1.37 -20.42
C ASN A 152 -13.15 -0.12 -20.26
N GLY A 153 -12.64 -0.49 -19.09
CA GLY A 153 -12.25 -1.86 -18.77
C GLY A 153 -13.44 -2.79 -18.50
N GLY A 154 -13.38 -4.00 -19.05
CA GLY A 154 -14.34 -5.08 -18.87
C GLY A 154 -13.77 -6.21 -18.00
N PHE A 155 -14.48 -7.34 -18.00
CA PHE A 155 -14.08 -8.54 -17.27
C PHE A 155 -13.30 -9.53 -18.13
N GLY A 156 -12.38 -10.25 -17.51
CA GLY A 156 -11.70 -11.42 -18.05
C GLY A 156 -11.77 -12.58 -17.07
N ILE A 157 -12.23 -13.76 -17.51
CA ILE A 157 -12.16 -14.98 -16.69
C ILE A 157 -10.78 -15.59 -16.79
N VAL A 158 -10.32 -16.18 -15.68
CA VAL A 158 -8.96 -16.70 -15.55
C VAL A 158 -8.99 -18.19 -15.27
N SER A 159 -8.24 -18.98 -16.05
CA SER A 159 -7.99 -20.37 -15.71
C SER A 159 -6.50 -20.66 -15.48
N ILE A 160 -6.25 -21.64 -14.63
CA ILE A 160 -4.93 -22.22 -14.39
C ILE A 160 -5.02 -23.69 -14.74
N ASP A 161 -4.22 -24.11 -15.72
CA ASP A 161 -4.22 -25.47 -16.27
C ASP A 161 -5.62 -25.94 -16.76
N GLY A 162 -6.38 -24.99 -17.32
CA GLY A 162 -7.75 -25.25 -17.82
C GLY A 162 -8.85 -25.18 -16.75
N ASP A 163 -8.52 -25.05 -15.47
CA ASP A 163 -9.48 -24.94 -14.38
C ASP A 163 -9.75 -23.47 -14.03
N PHE A 164 -10.98 -23.00 -14.28
CA PHE A 164 -11.42 -21.63 -14.00
C PHE A 164 -11.73 -21.37 -12.51
N THR A 165 -11.65 -22.35 -11.64
CA THR A 165 -11.85 -22.18 -10.19
C THR A 165 -10.53 -22.05 -9.43
N ARG A 166 -9.42 -22.43 -10.05
CA ARG A 166 -8.10 -22.56 -9.40
C ARG A 166 -7.39 -21.23 -9.11
N ALA A 167 -7.82 -20.13 -9.70
CA ALA A 167 -7.30 -18.80 -9.39
C ALA A 167 -7.88 -18.30 -8.06
N THR A 168 -7.54 -18.96 -6.95
CA THR A 168 -8.17 -18.86 -5.62
C THR A 168 -8.10 -17.48 -4.99
N ARG A 169 -7.19 -16.63 -5.48
CA ARG A 169 -7.03 -15.24 -5.02
C ARG A 169 -7.97 -14.26 -5.72
N LEU A 170 -8.73 -14.71 -6.70
CA LEU A 170 -9.71 -13.91 -7.43
C LEU A 170 -11.14 -14.24 -6.97
N PRO A 171 -12.08 -13.29 -7.06
CA PRO A 171 -13.49 -13.57 -6.86
C PRO A 171 -14.01 -14.46 -7.98
N ALA A 172 -15.11 -15.16 -7.69
CA ALA A 172 -15.89 -15.89 -8.69
C ALA A 172 -17.17 -15.13 -9.03
N PHE A 173 -17.61 -15.23 -10.26
CA PHE A 173 -18.93 -14.78 -10.61
C PHE A 173 -20.02 -15.61 -9.89
N THR A 174 -21.06 -14.94 -9.47
CA THR A 174 -22.19 -15.52 -8.75
C THR A 174 -23.47 -15.52 -9.60
N ASP A 175 -24.49 -16.25 -9.17
CA ASP A 175 -25.83 -16.18 -9.80
C ASP A 175 -26.41 -14.76 -9.72
N ALA A 176 -26.10 -13.99 -8.68
CA ALA A 176 -26.49 -12.60 -8.55
C ALA A 176 -25.79 -11.71 -9.60
N ASP A 177 -24.51 -11.97 -9.91
CA ASP A 177 -23.81 -11.25 -10.98
C ASP A 177 -24.41 -11.56 -12.35
N TYR A 178 -24.80 -12.81 -12.59
CA TYR A 178 -25.52 -13.19 -13.80
C TYR A 178 -26.89 -12.48 -13.89
N ALA A 179 -27.67 -12.53 -12.83
CA ALA A 179 -28.96 -11.84 -12.77
C ALA A 179 -28.82 -10.32 -12.95
N GLY A 180 -27.72 -9.74 -12.50
CA GLY A 180 -27.35 -8.33 -12.69
C GLY A 180 -26.75 -8.02 -14.07
N GLY A 181 -26.58 -8.99 -14.97
CA GLY A 181 -26.02 -8.81 -16.31
C GLY A 181 -24.50 -8.56 -16.33
N LEU A 182 -23.79 -8.88 -15.25
CA LEU A 182 -22.35 -8.66 -15.12
C LEU A 182 -21.52 -9.80 -15.73
N CYS A 183 -22.11 -10.99 -15.91
CA CYS A 183 -21.46 -12.13 -16.54
C CYS A 183 -22.43 -12.94 -17.39
N ARG A 184 -21.91 -13.87 -18.19
CA ARG A 184 -22.72 -14.87 -18.93
C ARG A 184 -23.13 -16.00 -17.96
N SER A 185 -24.20 -16.70 -18.24
CA SER A 185 -24.60 -17.86 -17.44
C SER A 185 -23.53 -18.94 -17.35
N THR A 186 -22.72 -19.09 -18.41
CA THR A 186 -21.60 -20.04 -18.49
C THR A 186 -20.38 -19.60 -17.69
N ASP A 187 -20.35 -18.39 -17.14
CA ASP A 187 -19.24 -17.84 -16.37
C ASP A 187 -19.48 -17.89 -14.86
N VAL A 188 -20.69 -18.22 -14.41
CA VAL A 188 -20.98 -18.41 -12.99
C VAL A 188 -20.05 -19.47 -12.40
N GLY A 189 -19.44 -19.16 -11.24
CA GLY A 189 -18.42 -19.96 -10.57
C GLY A 189 -17.00 -19.76 -11.07
N LYS A 190 -16.79 -19.15 -12.23
CA LYS A 190 -15.45 -18.88 -12.75
C LYS A 190 -14.79 -17.67 -12.05
N ARG A 191 -13.49 -17.76 -11.84
CA ARG A 191 -12.68 -16.66 -11.30
C ARG A 191 -12.42 -15.60 -12.36
N TYR A 192 -12.41 -14.33 -11.95
CA TYR A 192 -12.28 -13.24 -12.89
C TYR A 192 -11.40 -12.08 -12.41
N ILE A 193 -10.83 -11.35 -13.38
CA ILE A 193 -10.20 -10.04 -13.21
C ILE A 193 -11.12 -8.97 -13.77
N CYS A 194 -10.97 -7.73 -13.27
CA CYS A 194 -11.72 -6.58 -13.76
C CYS A 194 -10.74 -5.49 -14.22
N GLY A 195 -10.90 -5.04 -15.45
CA GLY A 195 -10.09 -3.97 -16.03
C GLY A 195 -10.64 -2.56 -15.81
N TYR A 196 -11.71 -2.39 -15.00
CA TYR A 196 -12.28 -1.07 -14.74
C TYR A 196 -11.56 -0.35 -13.61
N SER A 197 -11.24 0.91 -13.85
CA SER A 197 -10.87 1.89 -12.82
C SER A 197 -11.34 3.28 -13.24
N ALA A 198 -11.74 4.10 -12.28
CA ALA A 198 -12.13 5.50 -12.53
C ALA A 198 -10.98 6.36 -13.07
N ALA A 199 -9.74 5.96 -12.78
CA ALA A 199 -8.51 6.55 -13.33
C ALA A 199 -7.63 5.44 -13.93
N PRO A 200 -6.94 5.70 -15.06
CA PRO A 200 -6.04 4.71 -15.64
C PRO A 200 -4.94 4.29 -14.66
N GLN A 201 -4.72 2.99 -14.53
CA GLN A 201 -3.67 2.44 -13.67
C GLN A 201 -3.25 1.04 -14.12
N SER A 202 -1.98 0.70 -13.91
CA SER A 202 -1.49 -0.67 -14.09
C SER A 202 -1.39 -1.37 -12.74
N GLU A 203 -1.81 -2.61 -12.70
CA GLU A 203 -1.82 -3.41 -11.48
C GLU A 203 -1.22 -4.79 -11.72
N CYS A 204 -0.55 -5.30 -10.69
CA CYS A 204 -0.07 -6.67 -10.64
C CYS A 204 -0.88 -7.40 -9.57
N VAL A 205 -1.77 -8.28 -10.00
CA VAL A 205 -2.72 -8.98 -9.14
C VAL A 205 -2.32 -10.43 -9.01
N THR A 206 -1.95 -10.87 -7.82
CA THR A 206 -1.72 -12.29 -7.55
C THR A 206 -3.03 -13.06 -7.69
N ILE A 207 -3.04 -14.07 -8.56
CA ILE A 207 -4.23 -14.88 -8.85
C ILE A 207 -4.22 -16.23 -8.10
N ALA A 208 -3.03 -16.72 -7.76
CA ALA A 208 -2.82 -17.89 -6.91
C ALA A 208 -1.46 -17.79 -6.21
N ASP A 209 -1.34 -18.31 -5.00
CA ASP A 209 -0.11 -18.33 -4.20
C ASP A 209 0.14 -19.68 -3.50
N ASP A 210 -0.58 -20.71 -3.93
CA ASP A 210 -0.59 -22.06 -3.38
C ASP A 210 -0.44 -23.15 -4.45
N LEU A 211 0.06 -22.80 -5.63
CA LEU A 211 0.27 -23.77 -6.70
C LEU A 211 1.45 -24.69 -6.37
N THR A 212 1.48 -25.85 -7.00
CA THR A 212 2.66 -26.73 -6.98
C THR A 212 3.85 -26.04 -7.65
N ALA A 213 5.05 -26.38 -7.21
CA ALA A 213 6.25 -25.94 -7.93
C ALA A 213 6.30 -26.68 -9.28
N GLY A 214 6.13 -25.96 -10.39
CA GLY A 214 6.08 -26.55 -11.73
C GLY A 214 5.61 -25.56 -12.78
N ALA A 215 5.41 -26.08 -13.97
CA ALA A 215 4.85 -25.30 -15.08
C ALA A 215 3.34 -25.28 -15.00
N HIS A 216 2.76 -24.10 -15.18
CA HIS A 216 1.33 -23.86 -15.20
C HIS A 216 0.96 -23.07 -16.45
N THR A 217 -0.12 -23.46 -17.10
CA THR A 217 -0.70 -22.69 -18.20
C THR A 217 -1.75 -21.74 -17.66
N ILE A 218 -1.50 -20.44 -17.81
CA ILE A 218 -2.44 -19.39 -17.43
C ILE A 218 -3.16 -18.93 -18.69
N LEU A 219 -4.49 -18.87 -18.62
CA LEU A 219 -5.32 -18.35 -19.70
C LEU A 219 -6.25 -17.26 -19.14
N ILE A 220 -6.35 -16.16 -19.87
CA ILE A 220 -7.32 -15.08 -19.61
C ILE A 220 -8.21 -14.99 -20.84
N GLU A 221 -9.53 -15.15 -20.64
CA GLU A 221 -10.55 -15.05 -21.68
C GLU A 221 -11.42 -13.82 -21.45
N ALA A 222 -11.55 -12.98 -22.46
CA ALA A 222 -12.46 -11.84 -22.43
C ALA A 222 -13.91 -12.31 -22.35
N THR A 223 -14.68 -11.80 -21.40
CA THR A 223 -16.10 -12.20 -21.21
C THR A 223 -17.05 -11.49 -22.16
N GLY A 224 -16.65 -10.33 -22.72
CA GLY A 224 -17.55 -9.43 -23.43
C GLY A 224 -18.56 -8.73 -22.52
N THR A 225 -18.35 -8.79 -21.20
CA THR A 225 -19.18 -8.11 -20.20
C THR A 225 -18.36 -7.09 -19.40
N LYS A 226 -19.03 -6.25 -18.61
CA LYS A 226 -18.39 -5.13 -17.95
C LYS A 226 -19.11 -4.72 -16.67
N PRO A 227 -18.41 -4.04 -15.72
CA PRO A 227 -19.08 -3.32 -14.63
C PRO A 227 -20.03 -2.24 -15.16
N ALA A 228 -21.09 -1.96 -14.41
CA ALA A 228 -22.08 -0.94 -14.78
C ALA A 228 -21.44 0.45 -15.03
N ALA A 229 -20.42 0.81 -14.26
CA ALA A 229 -19.69 2.08 -14.38
C ALA A 229 -18.75 2.14 -15.59
N SER A 230 -18.43 1.00 -16.23
CA SER A 230 -17.52 0.99 -17.37
C SER A 230 -18.21 1.42 -18.66
N SER A 231 -17.47 2.13 -19.52
CA SER A 231 -17.95 2.53 -20.85
C SER A 231 -17.75 1.46 -21.93
N SER A 232 -16.97 0.39 -21.68
CA SER A 232 -16.69 -0.67 -22.65
C SER A 232 -16.38 -2.01 -21.96
N THR A 233 -16.35 -3.10 -22.75
CA THR A 233 -16.10 -4.49 -22.31
C THR A 233 -14.65 -4.94 -22.49
N ARG A 234 -13.70 -4.03 -22.62
CA ARG A 234 -12.30 -4.33 -22.94
C ARG A 234 -11.60 -5.03 -21.78
N CYS A 235 -11.18 -6.27 -22.00
CA CYS A 235 -10.30 -6.99 -21.09
C CYS A 235 -8.85 -6.64 -21.44
N TYR A 236 -8.17 -5.90 -20.58
CA TYR A 236 -6.78 -5.46 -20.79
C TYR A 236 -5.79 -6.37 -20.10
N VAL A 237 -4.72 -6.74 -20.80
CA VAL A 237 -3.63 -7.55 -20.28
C VAL A 237 -2.28 -6.94 -20.68
N GLU A 238 -1.43 -6.66 -19.71
CA GLU A 238 -0.02 -6.29 -19.92
C GLU A 238 0.88 -7.52 -19.95
N GLY A 239 0.64 -8.51 -19.11
CA GLY A 239 1.40 -9.73 -19.00
C GLY A 239 0.99 -10.62 -17.83
N ILE A 240 1.70 -11.72 -17.71
CA ILE A 240 1.59 -12.67 -16.60
C ILE A 240 2.94 -12.76 -15.90
N ALA A 241 2.93 -12.78 -14.58
CA ALA A 241 4.10 -12.88 -13.74
C ALA A 241 4.07 -14.13 -12.87
N SER A 242 5.24 -14.68 -12.55
CA SER A 242 5.34 -15.82 -11.63
C SER A 242 6.59 -15.75 -10.77
N VAL A 243 6.47 -16.22 -9.53
CA VAL A 243 7.62 -16.41 -8.64
C VAL A 243 8.25 -17.76 -8.93
N ASN A 244 9.44 -17.75 -9.49
CA ASN A 244 10.16 -18.96 -9.90
C ASN A 244 11.59 -19.04 -9.33
N GLY A 245 11.92 -18.23 -8.31
CA GLY A 245 13.25 -18.18 -7.72
C GLY A 245 14.28 -17.39 -8.53
N SER A 246 13.85 -16.61 -9.52
CA SER A 246 14.74 -15.77 -10.34
C SER A 246 15.41 -14.68 -9.51
N SER A 247 16.61 -14.26 -9.93
CA SER A 247 17.35 -13.17 -9.30
C SER A 247 16.97 -11.84 -9.92
N ILE A 248 16.87 -10.79 -9.11
CA ILE A 248 16.76 -9.41 -9.57
C ILE A 248 18.01 -9.07 -10.41
N GLY A 249 17.84 -8.38 -11.52
CA GLY A 249 18.95 -7.91 -12.37
C GLY A 249 18.75 -8.19 -13.86
N THR A 250 17.68 -8.87 -14.23
CA THR A 250 17.26 -9.01 -15.63
C THR A 250 16.06 -8.14 -15.93
N ALA A 251 15.88 -7.73 -17.17
CA ALA A 251 14.80 -6.83 -17.60
C ALA A 251 13.39 -7.36 -17.28
N ASP A 252 13.25 -8.69 -17.21
CA ASP A 252 11.94 -9.32 -16.97
C ASP A 252 11.71 -9.75 -15.52
N VAL A 253 12.72 -9.57 -14.63
CA VAL A 253 12.59 -9.92 -13.21
C VAL A 253 12.35 -8.68 -12.38
N HIS A 254 11.24 -8.69 -11.65
CA HIS A 254 10.79 -7.59 -10.80
C HIS A 254 10.15 -8.13 -9.52
N MET A 255 9.95 -7.26 -8.53
CA MET A 255 9.18 -7.63 -7.34
C MET A 255 7.70 -7.80 -7.70
N ILE A 256 7.15 -8.95 -7.35
CA ILE A 256 5.74 -9.27 -7.52
C ILE A 256 5.07 -9.10 -6.15
N PRO A 257 4.15 -8.16 -5.97
CA PRO A 257 3.35 -8.05 -4.77
C PRO A 257 2.48 -9.30 -4.60
N VAL A 258 2.68 -10.02 -3.50
CA VAL A 258 1.92 -11.22 -3.17
C VAL A 258 0.73 -10.89 -2.29
N HIS A 259 0.95 -9.99 -1.33
CA HIS A 259 -0.08 -9.48 -0.45
C HIS A 259 0.07 -7.99 -0.27
N TYR A 260 -1.01 -7.25 -0.39
CA TYR A 260 -1.06 -5.83 -0.07
C TYR A 260 -1.57 -5.62 1.36
N VAL A 261 -0.87 -4.81 2.12
CA VAL A 261 -1.31 -4.24 3.39
C VAL A 261 -2.18 -3.01 3.11
N LEU A 262 -1.64 -2.15 2.28
CA LEU A 262 -2.27 -0.93 1.83
C LEU A 262 -2.05 -0.84 0.33
N HIS A 263 -3.13 -0.66 -0.40
CA HIS A 263 -3.07 -0.30 -1.81
C HIS A 263 -3.98 0.89 -2.04
N GLN A 264 -3.51 2.00 -2.45
CA GLN A 264 -4.35 3.11 -2.30
C GLN A 264 -4.35 4.11 -3.43
N THR A 265 -5.51 4.68 -3.58
CA THR A 265 -5.78 5.75 -4.51
C THR A 265 -5.78 7.14 -3.88
N GLY A 266 -5.43 7.32 -2.61
CA GLY A 266 -5.46 8.66 -2.06
C GLY A 266 -5.02 8.90 -0.63
N ILE A 267 -4.93 7.89 0.23
CA ILE A 267 -4.56 8.08 1.63
C ILE A 267 -3.48 7.07 2.02
N SER A 268 -2.40 7.54 2.56
CA SER A 268 -1.18 6.79 2.79
C SER A 268 -0.91 6.62 4.29
N ALA A 269 -0.05 5.68 4.63
CA ALA A 269 0.58 5.69 5.94
C ALA A 269 1.30 7.03 6.09
N GLN A 270 0.84 7.86 7.01
CA GLN A 270 1.32 9.23 7.17
C GLN A 270 2.29 9.33 8.34
N CYS A 271 3.31 10.16 8.15
CA CYS A 271 4.24 10.56 9.18
C CYS A 271 3.96 11.98 9.59
N TYR A 272 3.45 12.15 10.79
CA TYR A 272 3.24 13.41 11.45
C TYR A 272 2.27 14.36 10.76
N VAL A 273 1.07 14.38 11.28
CA VAL A 273 0.00 15.30 10.88
C VAL A 273 -0.49 16.06 12.11
N PRO A 274 -0.17 17.34 12.27
CA PRO A 274 -0.70 18.16 13.34
C PRO A 274 -2.05 18.79 12.96
N TYR A 275 -2.95 18.95 13.93
CA TYR A 275 -4.16 19.74 13.84
C TYR A 275 -3.92 21.04 14.61
N TRP A 276 -3.62 22.11 13.89
CA TRP A 276 -3.03 23.34 14.41
C TRP A 276 -3.82 24.59 13.98
N ALA A 277 -3.78 25.63 14.79
CA ALA A 277 -4.35 26.96 14.51
C ALA A 277 -3.41 28.07 14.99
N PRO A 278 -3.44 29.26 14.38
CA PRO A 278 -2.78 30.46 14.92
C PRO A 278 -3.34 30.82 16.30
N VAL A 279 -2.51 31.47 17.13
CA VAL A 279 -2.98 32.02 18.42
C VAL A 279 -4.14 32.99 18.19
N GLY A 280 -5.20 32.83 18.99
CA GLY A 280 -6.40 33.64 18.87
C GLY A 280 -7.38 33.21 17.78
N SER A 281 -7.06 32.13 17.05
CA SER A 281 -7.96 31.53 16.06
C SER A 281 -8.55 30.23 16.59
N SER A 282 -9.81 29.97 16.26
CA SER A 282 -10.46 28.65 16.44
C SER A 282 -10.43 27.80 15.16
N ASP A 283 -9.80 28.30 14.10
CA ASP A 283 -9.70 27.63 12.79
C ASP A 283 -8.56 26.63 12.78
N PHE A 284 -8.76 25.50 13.42
CA PHE A 284 -7.81 24.40 13.39
C PHE A 284 -7.81 23.71 12.03
N GLN A 285 -6.61 23.38 11.51
CA GLN A 285 -6.43 22.68 10.26
C GLN A 285 -5.45 21.53 10.41
N TYR A 286 -5.75 20.42 9.76
CA TYR A 286 -4.76 19.35 9.52
C TYR A 286 -3.71 19.86 8.55
N MET A 287 -2.44 19.68 8.90
CA MET A 287 -1.32 20.12 8.07
C MET A 287 -0.41 18.93 7.74
N GLY A 288 -0.06 18.82 6.48
CA GLY A 288 0.88 17.81 5.98
C GLY A 288 0.27 16.78 5.05
N GLU A 289 1.09 16.22 4.22
CA GLU A 289 0.81 15.13 3.25
C GLU A 289 -0.51 15.28 2.50
N ASN A 290 -1.47 14.36 2.68
CA ASN A 290 -2.72 14.39 1.94
C ASN A 290 -3.70 15.47 2.36
N HIS A 291 -3.46 16.18 3.42
CA HIS A 291 -4.24 17.36 3.80
C HIS A 291 -3.68 18.64 3.16
N SER A 292 -2.61 18.53 2.38
CA SER A 292 -2.00 19.64 1.64
C SER A 292 -2.66 19.86 0.29
N ASP A 293 -3.89 20.33 0.29
CA ASP A 293 -4.68 20.56 -0.93
C ASP A 293 -4.89 22.03 -1.28
N ASN A 294 -4.19 22.94 -0.59
CA ASN A 294 -4.35 24.40 -0.67
C ASN A 294 -5.72 24.92 -0.17
N THR A 295 -6.67 24.06 0.11
CA THR A 295 -7.98 24.43 0.65
C THR A 295 -7.93 24.45 2.18
N ASN A 296 -7.24 23.47 2.77
CA ASN A 296 -7.09 23.33 4.22
C ASN A 296 -5.74 23.83 4.71
N SER A 297 -4.67 23.33 4.14
CA SER A 297 -3.30 23.72 4.48
C SER A 297 -2.35 23.39 3.34
N LYS A 298 -1.08 23.75 3.48
CA LYS A 298 -0.08 23.43 2.49
C LYS A 298 1.18 22.87 3.13
N GLU A 299 1.62 21.71 2.65
CA GLU A 299 2.98 21.23 2.83
C GLU A 299 3.75 21.45 1.51
N THR A 300 4.92 22.08 1.59
CA THR A 300 5.75 22.32 0.41
C THR A 300 7.12 21.69 0.64
N THR A 301 7.51 20.79 -0.25
CA THR A 301 8.84 20.17 -0.25
C THR A 301 9.91 21.21 -0.57
N THR A 302 10.92 21.30 0.29
CA THR A 302 12.11 22.14 0.08
C THR A 302 13.31 21.32 -0.39
N SER A 303 13.41 20.06 0.06
CA SER A 303 14.41 19.12 -0.44
C SER A 303 13.96 17.67 -0.31
N LEU A 304 14.40 16.84 -1.27
CA LEU A 304 14.22 15.40 -1.25
C LEU A 304 15.48 14.76 -1.82
N THR A 305 16.13 13.89 -1.05
CA THR A 305 17.32 13.15 -1.48
C THR A 305 17.20 11.69 -1.10
N VAL A 306 17.72 10.81 -1.93
CA VAL A 306 17.65 9.35 -1.79
C VAL A 306 19.04 8.76 -1.82
N TYR A 307 19.36 7.88 -0.90
CA TYR A 307 20.67 7.25 -0.77
C TYR A 307 20.53 5.72 -0.68
N VAL A 308 21.48 5.01 -1.27
CA VAL A 308 21.70 3.58 -1.05
C VAL A 308 23.11 3.42 -0.47
N ASP A 309 23.20 2.92 0.76
CA ASP A 309 24.46 2.81 1.53
C ASP A 309 25.29 4.09 1.51
N GLY A 310 24.64 5.24 1.66
CA GLY A 310 25.26 6.56 1.65
C GLY A 310 25.57 7.13 0.26
N THR A 311 25.45 6.36 -0.80
CA THR A 311 25.62 6.84 -2.18
C THR A 311 24.34 7.50 -2.67
N ASP A 312 24.44 8.72 -3.21
CA ASP A 312 23.30 9.47 -3.72
C ASP A 312 22.67 8.78 -4.95
N GLN A 313 21.39 8.50 -4.85
CA GLN A 313 20.55 7.88 -5.87
C GLN A 313 19.33 8.77 -6.21
N THR A 314 19.38 10.04 -5.87
CA THR A 314 18.26 10.98 -6.10
C THR A 314 17.91 11.07 -7.58
N ALA A 315 18.91 11.04 -8.44
CA ALA A 315 18.76 11.05 -9.91
C ALA A 315 18.69 9.64 -10.55
N LEU A 316 18.40 8.59 -9.76
CA LEU A 316 18.27 7.23 -10.30
C LEU A 316 17.30 7.22 -11.48
N ALA A 317 17.79 6.75 -12.63
CA ALA A 317 17.03 6.80 -13.88
C ALA A 317 15.77 5.93 -13.79
N THR A 318 14.69 6.43 -14.34
CA THR A 318 13.42 5.71 -14.46
C THR A 318 13.61 4.35 -15.13
N GLY A 319 13.01 3.32 -14.56
CA GLY A 319 13.13 1.93 -15.05
C GLY A 319 14.44 1.25 -14.67
N THR A 320 15.23 1.86 -13.77
CA THR A 320 16.44 1.24 -13.22
C THR A 320 16.30 1.00 -11.71
N TYR A 321 17.26 0.30 -11.14
CA TYR A 321 17.30 0.06 -9.70
C TYR A 321 18.72 0.25 -9.14
N ALA A 322 18.77 0.51 -7.83
CA ALA A 322 19.98 0.42 -7.02
C ALA A 322 19.73 -0.57 -5.88
N SER A 323 20.79 -1.16 -5.34
CA SER A 323 20.69 -2.12 -4.25
C SER A 323 21.84 -1.96 -3.27
N GLY A 324 21.56 -2.26 -2.00
CA GLY A 324 22.54 -2.17 -0.92
C GLY A 324 22.00 -2.75 0.38
N GLY A 325 22.72 -2.58 1.48
CA GLY A 325 22.27 -2.97 2.82
C GLY A 325 21.16 -2.07 3.35
N SER A 326 21.06 -0.83 2.85
CA SER A 326 20.05 0.13 3.31
C SER A 326 19.68 1.15 2.24
N VAL A 327 18.44 1.64 2.32
CA VAL A 327 17.98 2.82 1.60
C VAL A 327 17.61 3.89 2.61
N THR A 328 18.07 5.12 2.39
CA THR A 328 17.73 6.28 3.21
C THR A 328 17.12 7.37 2.34
N ILE A 329 15.98 7.93 2.77
CA ILE A 329 15.34 9.07 2.11
C ILE A 329 15.30 10.21 3.10
N ARG A 330 15.86 11.36 2.71
CA ARG A 330 15.78 12.60 3.47
C ARG A 330 14.84 13.54 2.79
N HIS A 331 13.87 14.03 3.54
CA HIS A 331 12.87 14.95 3.06
C HIS A 331 12.72 16.12 4.03
N VAL A 332 12.78 17.32 3.50
CA VAL A 332 12.49 18.55 4.26
C VAL A 332 11.36 19.29 3.57
N SER A 333 10.42 19.76 4.36
CA SER A 333 9.25 20.51 3.89
C SER A 333 8.91 21.63 4.86
N THR A 334 8.12 22.56 4.40
CA THR A 334 7.49 23.59 5.20
C THR A 334 5.99 23.36 5.28
N LEU A 335 5.40 23.70 6.43
CA LEU A 335 3.97 23.66 6.65
C LEU A 335 3.42 25.07 6.72
N ALA A 336 2.32 25.35 6.04
CA ALA A 336 1.60 26.61 6.08
C ALA A 336 0.11 26.38 6.36
N HIS A 337 -0.48 27.25 7.19
CA HIS A 337 -1.91 27.23 7.46
C HIS A 337 -2.70 27.83 6.27
N LYS A 338 -3.93 27.36 6.07
CA LYS A 338 -4.78 27.82 4.95
C LYS A 338 -5.00 29.34 4.94
N ALA A 339 -5.06 29.97 6.10
CA ALA A 339 -5.25 31.42 6.21
C ALA A 339 -4.04 32.22 5.73
N ALA A 340 -2.85 31.59 5.61
CA ALA A 340 -1.62 32.25 5.19
C ALA A 340 -0.70 31.26 4.45
N ILE A 341 -1.17 30.68 3.35
CA ILE A 341 -0.49 29.60 2.60
C ILE A 341 0.93 29.95 2.18
N GLY A 342 1.21 31.23 1.94
CA GLY A 342 2.56 31.71 1.59
C GLY A 342 3.53 31.86 2.78
N THR A 343 3.06 31.71 4.01
CA THR A 343 3.86 31.94 5.23
C THR A 343 4.01 30.64 6.00
N PRO A 344 5.19 30.00 5.97
CA PRO A 344 5.43 28.78 6.74
C PRO A 344 5.30 29.01 8.25
N VAL A 345 4.62 28.11 8.94
CA VAL A 345 4.47 28.09 10.40
C VAL A 345 5.33 27.01 11.06
N ALA A 346 5.84 26.08 10.28
CA ALA A 346 6.78 25.05 10.75
C ALA A 346 7.64 24.52 9.59
N THR A 347 8.81 23.99 9.96
CA THR A 347 9.63 23.14 9.11
C THR A 347 9.55 21.71 9.60
N LYS A 348 9.33 20.77 8.69
CA LYS A 348 9.27 19.33 8.96
C LYS A 348 10.40 18.62 8.24
N SER A 349 11.27 17.93 8.99
CA SER A 349 12.33 17.07 8.45
C SER A 349 11.98 15.62 8.73
N ARG A 350 12.14 14.76 7.73
CA ARG A 350 11.90 13.32 7.81
C ARG A 350 13.10 12.57 7.25
N VAL A 351 13.59 11.58 8.01
CA VAL A 351 14.64 10.68 7.56
C VAL A 351 14.10 9.26 7.60
N TYR A 352 13.64 8.79 6.45
CA TYR A 352 13.24 7.40 6.30
C TYR A 352 14.46 6.51 6.17
N THR A 353 14.45 5.37 6.85
CA THR A 353 15.48 4.33 6.76
C THR A 353 14.81 2.98 6.53
N PHE A 354 15.24 2.29 5.49
CA PHE A 354 14.80 0.97 5.10
C PHE A 354 16.00 0.04 5.17
N ALA A 355 15.95 -0.96 6.05
CA ALA A 355 17.06 -1.88 6.23
C ALA A 355 16.59 -3.22 6.84
N PRO A 356 17.20 -4.35 6.44
CA PRO A 356 16.93 -5.65 7.04
C PRO A 356 17.45 -5.75 8.47
N GLY A 357 16.96 -6.75 9.22
CA GLY A 357 17.44 -7.07 10.57
C GLY A 357 17.07 -6.03 11.65
N ARG A 358 16.28 -5.02 11.32
CA ARG A 358 15.74 -4.05 12.27
C ARG A 358 14.38 -4.50 12.78
N LYS A 359 13.98 -3.98 13.95
CA LYS A 359 12.66 -4.19 14.54
C LYS A 359 11.52 -3.82 13.57
N HIS A 360 11.73 -2.77 12.76
CA HIS A 360 10.84 -2.33 11.71
C HIS A 360 11.61 -2.26 10.39
N PRO A 361 11.16 -2.90 9.33
CA PRO A 361 11.81 -2.80 8.02
C PRO A 361 11.82 -1.37 7.46
N ALA A 362 10.85 -0.55 7.86
CA ALA A 362 10.79 0.87 7.54
C ALA A 362 10.69 1.70 8.83
N MET A 363 11.55 2.70 8.95
CA MET A 363 11.57 3.65 10.07
C MET A 363 11.62 5.08 9.54
N CYS A 364 11.08 6.03 10.31
CA CYS A 364 11.19 7.44 10.02
C CYS A 364 11.53 8.22 11.31
N ASP A 365 12.61 9.00 11.24
CA ASP A 365 12.95 10.01 12.24
C ASP A 365 12.37 11.36 11.77
N ILE A 366 11.45 11.90 12.55
CA ILE A 366 10.69 13.08 12.22
C ILE A 366 11.08 14.19 13.19
N THR A 367 11.50 15.32 12.66
CA THR A 367 11.73 16.53 13.46
C THR A 367 10.85 17.64 12.91
N ILE A 368 10.08 18.28 13.81
CA ILE A 368 9.31 19.47 13.50
C ILE A 368 9.88 20.65 14.29
N THR A 369 10.06 21.75 13.62
CA THR A 369 10.47 23.03 14.23
C THR A 369 9.42 24.09 13.91
N TRP A 370 8.72 24.56 14.94
CA TRP A 370 7.71 25.60 14.80
C TRP A 370 8.38 26.98 14.64
N SER A 371 7.93 27.74 13.67
CA SER A 371 8.40 29.10 13.39
C SER A 371 7.38 30.17 13.69
N SER A 372 6.24 29.79 14.30
CA SER A 372 5.18 30.67 14.72
C SER A 372 4.53 30.15 15.99
N ASP A 373 4.11 31.05 16.86
CA ASP A 373 3.24 30.71 17.99
C ASP A 373 1.90 30.18 17.50
N GLY A 374 1.40 29.12 18.14
CA GLY A 374 0.14 28.52 17.76
C GLY A 374 -0.48 27.64 18.80
N LEU A 375 -1.63 27.10 18.46
CA LEU A 375 -2.38 26.14 19.25
C LEU A 375 -2.40 24.80 18.53
N LEU A 376 -1.98 23.76 19.21
CA LEU A 376 -2.02 22.39 18.72
C LEU A 376 -3.11 21.64 19.47
N ASN A 377 -4.09 21.10 18.77
CA ASN A 377 -5.19 20.34 19.37
C ASN A 377 -4.91 18.83 19.34
N ILE A 378 -4.52 18.32 18.19
CA ILE A 378 -4.19 16.90 18.00
C ILE A 378 -2.89 16.79 17.22
N GLU A 379 -2.13 15.76 17.52
CA GLU A 379 -0.88 15.43 16.84
C GLU A 379 -0.80 13.93 16.59
N TYR A 380 -0.71 13.58 15.32
CA TYR A 380 -0.60 12.19 14.86
C TYR A 380 0.83 11.92 14.38
N PRO A 381 1.72 11.34 15.21
CA PRO A 381 3.08 11.03 14.79
C PRO A 381 3.14 9.95 13.73
N VAL A 382 2.24 8.98 13.81
CA VAL A 382 2.19 7.86 12.88
C VAL A 382 0.76 7.38 12.67
N MET A 383 0.47 7.02 11.43
CA MET A 383 -0.76 6.36 11.04
C MET A 383 -0.45 5.07 10.30
N LEU A 384 -1.34 4.10 10.43
CA LEU A 384 -1.43 2.93 9.57
C LEU A 384 -2.81 2.93 8.95
N THR A 385 -2.89 3.11 7.66
CA THR A 385 -4.13 2.93 6.93
C THR A 385 -4.16 1.52 6.36
N VAL A 386 -5.20 0.79 6.68
CA VAL A 386 -5.49 -0.51 6.09
C VAL A 386 -6.81 -0.39 5.36
N GLY A 387 -6.84 -0.72 4.10
CA GLY A 387 -8.07 -0.70 3.33
C GLY A 387 -8.85 -1.98 3.55
N GLU A 388 -10.13 -1.88 3.90
CA GLU A 388 -11.05 -2.96 3.59
C GLU A 388 -11.21 -2.97 2.07
N MET A 389 -10.81 -3.96 1.49
CA MET A 389 -10.40 -4.19 0.15
C MET A 389 -11.43 -4.40 -0.88
N VAL A 390 -12.57 -3.89 -0.72
CA VAL A 390 -13.59 -3.84 -1.74
C VAL A 390 -13.90 -2.38 -2.08
N ILE A 391 -12.97 -1.72 -2.74
CA ILE A 391 -13.22 -0.38 -3.29
C ILE A 391 -14.41 -0.42 -4.27
N ASN A 392 -14.63 -1.56 -4.87
CA ASN A 392 -15.82 -1.86 -5.66
C ASN A 392 -15.95 -3.40 -5.74
N PRO A 393 -17.09 -4.02 -5.42
CA PRO A 393 -17.28 -5.46 -5.61
C PRO A 393 -16.99 -5.95 -7.02
N ALA A 394 -17.10 -5.07 -8.01
CA ALA A 394 -16.73 -5.33 -9.39
C ALA A 394 -15.24 -5.15 -9.67
N LEU A 395 -14.48 -4.57 -8.76
CA LEU A 395 -13.02 -4.40 -8.86
C LEU A 395 -12.37 -5.48 -8.01
N THR A 396 -11.99 -6.50 -8.62
CA THR A 396 -11.61 -7.82 -8.14
C THR A 396 -10.18 -7.93 -7.67
N ILE A 397 -9.61 -6.90 -7.12
CA ILE A 397 -8.30 -7.02 -6.51
C ILE A 397 -8.48 -7.54 -5.10
N GLN A 398 -8.23 -8.81 -4.93
CA GLN A 398 -8.16 -9.40 -3.61
C GLN A 398 -6.85 -9.00 -2.94
N ARG A 399 -6.97 -8.17 -2.00
CA ARG A 399 -5.94 -7.79 -1.08
C ARG A 399 -6.09 -8.64 0.19
N THR A 400 -5.25 -8.47 1.17
CA THR A 400 -5.45 -9.03 2.49
C THR A 400 -6.65 -8.34 3.15
N GLN A 401 -7.62 -9.11 3.59
CA GLN A 401 -8.67 -8.57 4.45
C GLN A 401 -8.13 -8.51 5.87
N PHE A 402 -8.17 -7.34 6.46
CA PHE A 402 -7.89 -7.15 7.88
C PHE A 402 -9.22 -7.17 8.63
N HIS A 403 -9.32 -7.96 9.66
CA HIS A 403 -10.56 -8.16 10.42
C HIS A 403 -10.43 -7.69 11.87
N THR A 404 -9.22 -7.49 12.37
CA THR A 404 -9.00 -7.12 13.77
C THR A 404 -7.93 -6.07 13.87
N GLY A 405 -8.23 -4.98 14.58
CA GLY A 405 -7.30 -3.95 15.00
C GLY A 405 -6.90 -4.10 16.46
N GLU A 406 -5.70 -3.66 16.78
CA GLU A 406 -5.23 -3.53 18.15
C GLU A 406 -4.48 -2.22 18.33
N ILE A 407 -4.89 -1.42 19.30
CA ILE A 407 -4.26 -0.14 19.64
C ILE A 407 -4.10 -0.08 21.16
N ALA A 408 -2.87 0.14 21.65
CA ALA A 408 -2.59 0.28 23.07
C ALA A 408 -3.20 -0.85 23.92
N GLY A 409 -3.15 -2.10 23.42
CA GLY A 409 -3.74 -3.25 24.09
C GLY A 409 -5.26 -3.39 23.92
N ASN A 410 -5.97 -2.46 23.29
CA ASN A 410 -7.38 -2.62 22.98
C ASN A 410 -7.58 -3.31 21.64
N VAL A 411 -8.30 -4.41 21.63
CA VAL A 411 -8.64 -5.19 20.43
C VAL A 411 -10.06 -4.87 19.99
N PHE A 412 -10.26 -4.67 18.70
CA PHE A 412 -11.56 -4.32 18.12
C PHE A 412 -11.70 -4.89 16.71
N ALA A 413 -12.93 -5.06 16.25
CA ALA A 413 -13.20 -5.49 14.89
C ALA A 413 -12.97 -4.32 13.90
N LEU A 414 -12.35 -4.62 12.77
CA LEU A 414 -12.10 -3.66 11.70
C LEU A 414 -13.21 -3.63 10.65
N SER A 415 -14.03 -4.64 10.57
CA SER A 415 -15.00 -4.83 9.48
C SER A 415 -16.37 -4.24 9.74
N ASP A 416 -16.62 -3.72 10.92
CA ASP A 416 -17.96 -3.26 11.24
C ASP A 416 -18.20 -1.86 10.69
N ALA A 417 -18.72 -1.84 9.49
CA ALA A 417 -19.22 -0.72 8.71
C ALA A 417 -20.31 0.11 9.44
N ASN A 418 -20.27 0.21 10.77
CA ASN A 418 -21.39 0.75 11.52
C ASN A 418 -21.32 2.23 11.86
N ALA A 419 -20.19 2.90 11.68
CA ALA A 419 -20.17 4.34 11.91
C ALA A 419 -19.02 5.03 11.19
N ASP A 420 -19.34 6.01 10.34
CA ASP A 420 -18.41 7.11 10.12
C ASP A 420 -18.12 7.71 11.49
N GLY A 421 -16.89 7.58 11.97
CA GLY A 421 -16.58 8.11 13.26
C GLY A 421 -15.18 7.76 13.74
N VAL A 422 -14.67 8.59 14.61
CA VAL A 422 -13.42 8.38 15.32
C VAL A 422 -13.73 7.73 16.65
N THR A 423 -13.24 6.53 16.87
CA THR A 423 -13.26 5.90 18.18
C THR A 423 -11.92 6.14 18.86
N TYR A 424 -11.94 6.80 20.01
CA TYR A 424 -10.74 7.04 20.81
C TYR A 424 -10.59 5.97 21.89
N PHE A 425 -9.40 5.39 21.96
CA PHE A 425 -9.03 4.42 22.99
C PHE A 425 -8.14 5.10 24.04
N ARG A 426 -8.45 4.93 25.31
CA ARG A 426 -7.57 5.38 26.39
C ARG A 426 -6.56 4.29 26.69
N GLY A 427 -5.30 4.64 26.73
CA GLY A 427 -4.22 3.72 27.09
C GLY A 427 -2.86 4.21 26.62
N ALA A 428 -1.83 3.97 27.40
CA ALA A 428 -0.45 4.26 27.05
C ALA A 428 0.05 3.15 26.13
N GLY A 429 0.01 3.36 24.83
CA GLY A 429 0.52 2.42 23.83
C GLY A 429 1.34 3.12 22.77
N SER A 430 2.46 2.52 22.42
CA SER A 430 3.32 3.02 21.35
C SER A 430 3.14 2.23 20.05
N ARG A 431 2.17 1.30 19.99
CA ARG A 431 2.00 0.38 18.86
C ARG A 431 0.55 0.19 18.50
N LEU A 432 0.35 -0.07 17.24
CA LEU A 432 -0.90 -0.49 16.64
C LEU A 432 -0.66 -1.66 15.68
N PHE A 433 -1.62 -2.56 15.61
CA PHE A 433 -1.57 -3.76 14.78
C PHE A 433 -2.88 -3.94 14.04
N CYS A 434 -2.77 -4.53 12.84
CA CYS A 434 -3.90 -5.03 12.07
C CYS A 434 -3.64 -6.48 11.74
N TYR A 435 -4.60 -7.33 12.03
CA TYR A 435 -4.58 -8.76 11.79
C TYR A 435 -5.54 -9.09 10.67
N GLY A 436 -5.02 -9.71 9.65
CA GLY A 436 -5.78 -10.21 8.52
C GLY A 436 -5.61 -11.71 8.33
N ASP A 437 -6.26 -12.25 7.32
CA ASP A 437 -6.24 -13.69 7.02
C ASP A 437 -4.84 -14.23 6.72
N ARG A 438 -3.95 -13.39 6.21
CA ARG A 438 -2.65 -13.81 5.67
C ARG A 438 -1.48 -12.93 6.11
N LEU A 439 -1.77 -11.77 6.68
CA LEU A 439 -0.77 -10.79 7.10
C LEU A 439 -1.08 -10.24 8.47
N ILE A 440 -0.02 -9.86 9.15
CA ILE A 440 -0.07 -8.91 10.25
C ILE A 440 0.68 -7.67 9.79
N ALA A 441 0.06 -6.50 9.93
CA ALA A 441 0.68 -5.21 9.70
C ALA A 441 0.73 -4.43 11.00
N TRP A 442 1.76 -3.59 11.16
CA TRP A 442 1.90 -2.76 12.34
C TRP A 442 2.51 -1.40 12.04
N ALA A 443 2.23 -0.45 12.93
CA ALA A 443 2.99 0.77 13.07
C ALA A 443 3.32 1.02 14.54
N ALA A 444 4.41 1.73 14.78
CA ALA A 444 4.90 1.97 16.12
C ALA A 444 5.52 3.37 16.25
N MET A 445 5.45 3.91 17.47
CA MET A 445 6.23 5.06 17.90
C MET A 445 7.32 4.55 18.87
N GLU A 446 8.58 4.59 18.42
CA GLU A 446 9.70 4.00 19.15
C GLU A 446 10.48 5.02 20.00
N GLY A 447 10.23 6.31 19.82
CA GLY A 447 10.86 7.37 20.58
C GLY A 447 10.36 8.75 20.22
N GLY A 448 10.79 9.73 20.97
CA GLY A 448 10.43 11.13 20.76
C GLY A 448 11.19 12.06 21.69
N THR A 449 10.84 13.35 21.70
CA THR A 449 11.41 14.34 22.58
C THR A 449 11.08 14.02 24.04
N PRO A 450 12.06 13.84 24.94
CA PRO A 450 11.80 13.56 26.35
C PRO A 450 10.88 14.62 26.98
N GLY A 451 9.89 14.18 27.77
CA GLY A 451 8.96 15.04 28.47
C GLY A 451 7.84 15.63 27.63
N LYS A 452 7.85 15.40 26.30
CA LYS A 452 6.78 15.81 25.39
C LYS A 452 6.21 14.59 24.67
N HIS A 453 5.20 13.99 25.26
CA HIS A 453 4.32 12.97 24.67
C HIS A 453 5.01 11.86 23.89
N ILE A 454 5.96 11.15 24.53
CA ILE A 454 6.67 10.00 23.95
C ILE A 454 5.72 8.82 23.75
N TYR A 455 4.62 8.79 24.52
CA TYR A 455 3.61 7.76 24.43
C TYR A 455 2.27 8.39 24.14
N SER A 456 1.53 7.79 23.25
CA SER A 456 0.15 8.18 23.02
C SER A 456 -0.65 8.05 24.32
N SER A 457 -1.17 9.16 24.82
CA SER A 457 -2.17 9.12 25.89
C SER A 457 -3.52 8.65 25.35
N GLN A 458 -3.67 8.65 24.05
CA GLN A 458 -4.84 8.19 23.32
C GLN A 458 -4.41 7.61 21.96
N ALA A 459 -5.24 6.73 21.45
CA ALA A 459 -5.15 6.21 20.10
C ALA A 459 -6.55 6.24 19.49
N GLY A 460 -6.64 6.32 18.20
CA GLY A 460 -7.93 6.37 17.52
C GLY A 460 -7.96 5.47 16.30
N SER A 461 -9.13 4.99 15.97
CA SER A 461 -9.43 4.45 14.66
C SER A 461 -10.45 5.34 13.97
N TYR A 462 -10.30 5.52 12.69
CA TYR A 462 -11.27 6.18 11.83
C TYR A 462 -11.68 5.23 10.72
N GLN A 463 -12.97 5.04 10.56
CA GLN A 463 -13.55 4.25 9.48
C GLN A 463 -14.23 5.21 8.50
N ASP A 464 -13.91 5.06 7.23
CA ASP A 464 -14.61 5.73 6.14
C ASP A 464 -15.50 4.71 5.42
N ARG A 465 -16.82 4.87 5.57
CA ARG A 465 -17.82 3.99 4.95
C ARG A 465 -17.80 4.05 3.43
N THR A 466 -17.45 5.20 2.87
CA THR A 466 -17.49 5.40 1.42
C THR A 466 -16.33 4.72 0.74
N THR A 467 -15.14 4.82 1.32
CA THR A 467 -13.91 4.24 0.79
C THR A 467 -13.56 2.91 1.43
N LYS A 468 -14.24 2.55 2.53
CA LYS A 468 -13.95 1.40 3.37
C LYS A 468 -12.49 1.33 3.83
N ASP A 469 -11.90 2.50 4.04
CA ASP A 469 -10.55 2.65 4.56
C ASP A 469 -10.59 2.79 6.08
N GLU A 470 -9.78 2.01 6.76
CA GLU A 470 -9.56 2.17 8.19
C GLU A 470 -8.21 2.83 8.45
N LYS A 471 -8.25 3.87 9.26
CA LYS A 471 -7.07 4.61 9.69
C LYS A 471 -6.85 4.41 11.18
N LEU A 472 -5.74 3.82 11.52
CA LEU A 472 -5.31 3.65 12.89
C LEU A 472 -4.29 4.73 13.24
N TYR A 473 -4.51 5.42 14.33
CA TYR A 473 -3.68 6.55 14.75
C TYR A 473 -3.02 6.28 16.09
N LEU A 474 -1.74 6.64 16.19
CA LEU A 474 -1.13 6.98 17.47
C LEU A 474 -1.18 8.49 17.65
N ILE A 475 -1.67 8.94 18.80
CA ILE A 475 -1.89 10.34 19.12
C ILE A 475 -0.91 10.74 20.21
N SER A 476 0.03 11.63 19.90
CA SER A 476 1.00 12.12 20.90
C SER A 476 0.49 13.28 21.72
N SER A 477 -0.49 14.02 21.21
CA SER A 477 -1.12 15.14 21.89
C SER A 477 -2.62 15.15 21.61
N TYR A 478 -3.40 15.35 22.67
CA TYR A 478 -4.85 15.52 22.59
C TYR A 478 -5.30 16.64 23.53
N GLY A 479 -6.08 17.56 22.99
CA GLY A 479 -6.50 18.77 23.67
C GLY A 479 -5.57 19.95 23.39
N THR A 480 -6.15 21.14 23.38
CA THR A 480 -5.47 22.37 22.96
C THR A 480 -4.26 22.69 23.83
N GLN A 481 -3.11 22.77 23.21
CA GLN A 481 -1.82 23.12 23.81
C GLN A 481 -1.21 24.30 23.08
N PHE A 482 -0.60 25.21 23.81
CA PHE A 482 0.20 26.27 23.23
C PHE A 482 1.55 25.73 22.76
N VAL A 483 1.92 26.06 21.54
CA VAL A 483 3.21 25.73 20.91
C VAL A 483 3.92 27.03 20.60
N PRO A 484 5.01 27.38 21.31
CA PRO A 484 5.75 28.61 21.05
C PRO A 484 6.59 28.50 19.78
N ASN A 485 6.86 29.65 19.19
CA ASN A 485 7.89 29.79 18.16
C ASN A 485 9.23 29.27 18.68
N GLY A 486 9.93 28.50 17.85
CA GLY A 486 11.18 27.83 18.20
C GLY A 486 11.02 26.48 18.89
N GLU A 487 9.80 26.04 19.17
CA GLU A 487 9.62 24.71 19.74
C GLU A 487 10.01 23.63 18.74
N VAL A 488 10.78 22.64 19.21
CA VAL A 488 11.20 21.48 18.44
C VAL A 488 10.59 20.21 19.03
N ARG A 489 9.96 19.42 18.18
CA ARG A 489 9.46 18.08 18.52
C ARG A 489 10.09 17.05 17.62
N ARG A 490 10.40 15.88 18.19
CA ARG A 490 10.97 14.76 17.44
C ARG A 490 10.18 13.48 17.74
N PHE A 491 9.99 12.67 16.71
CA PHE A 491 9.36 11.36 16.80
C PHE A 491 10.17 10.35 15.98
N ILE A 492 10.30 9.14 16.50
CA ILE A 492 10.85 8.00 15.78
C ILE A 492 9.72 7.01 15.63
N VAL A 493 9.35 6.73 14.38
CA VAL A 493 8.22 5.86 14.05
C VAL A 493 8.67 4.74 13.11
N GLY A 494 7.92 3.65 13.08
CA GLY A 494 8.25 2.51 12.24
C GLY A 494 7.02 1.76 11.74
N TRP A 495 7.17 1.08 10.62
CA TRP A 495 6.15 0.22 10.01
C TRP A 495 6.74 -1.11 9.62
N GLY A 496 5.88 -2.10 9.60
CA GLY A 496 6.18 -3.40 9.09
C GLY A 496 4.93 -4.22 8.77
N ALA A 497 5.18 -5.31 8.08
CA ALA A 497 4.20 -6.36 7.88
C ALA A 497 4.93 -7.70 7.75
N LYS A 498 4.23 -8.79 8.09
CA LYS A 498 4.71 -10.15 7.86
C LYS A 498 3.57 -11.08 7.49
N ARG A 499 3.88 -12.19 6.86
CA ARG A 499 2.93 -13.29 6.64
C ARG A 499 2.67 -14.05 7.94
N ILE A 500 1.43 -14.55 8.06
CA ILE A 500 1.01 -15.47 9.13
C ILE A 500 1.29 -16.91 8.68
#